data_b02c41d9590318510eb730bd49cf029d
#
_entry.id   b02c41d9590318510eb730bd49cf029d
#
_cell.length_a   1.000
_cell.length_b   1.000
_cell.length_c   1.000
_cell.angle_alpha   90.00
_cell.angle_beta   90.00
_cell.angle_gamma   90.00
#
_symmetry.space_group_name_H-M   'P 1'
#
loop_
_entity.id
_entity.type
_entity.pdbx_description
1 polymer ?
#
loop_
_entity_poly.entity_id
_entity_poly.type
_entity_poly.pdbx_seq_one_letter_code
_entity_poly.pdbx_strand_id
1 'polypeptide(L)'
;MSIPIESAVPLLAVFDVPRSIAFYRDALGFEVANTSKPFTDAQDDYGWAMLRLNGVELMLNNMYEDNIRPSEPDQARVAAHADTIIYFACRDVDGAYATLIAKGIAASQPKVAYYGMKQTYVTDPDGYKLCFQWPAGSN
;
A
#
# COMPACT_ATOMS: atom_id res chain seq x y z
N MET A 1 -0.83 29.03 -17.23
CA MET A 1 -1.33 27.82 -17.95
C MET A 1 -1.01 26.57 -17.15
N SER A 2 -1.97 25.65 -17.07
CA SER A 2 -1.77 24.38 -16.38
C SER A 2 -1.45 23.28 -17.38
N ILE A 3 -0.80 22.21 -16.88
CA ILE A 3 -0.58 20.99 -17.65
C ILE A 3 -1.88 20.17 -17.57
N PRO A 4 -2.38 19.61 -18.68
CA PRO A 4 -3.67 18.88 -18.67
C PRO A 4 -3.50 17.45 -18.11
N ILE A 5 -3.18 17.35 -16.84
CA ILE A 5 -3.05 16.05 -16.14
C ILE A 5 -4.45 15.46 -15.94
N GLU A 6 -4.62 14.18 -16.29
CA GLU A 6 -5.91 13.50 -16.18
C GLU A 6 -5.97 12.48 -15.06
N SER A 7 -4.82 11.96 -14.61
CA SER A 7 -4.78 11.00 -13.50
C SER A 7 -3.39 10.99 -12.89
N ALA A 8 -3.27 10.31 -11.76
CA ALA A 8 -1.99 10.09 -11.10
C ALA A 8 -2.01 8.72 -10.43
N VAL A 9 -0.91 7.98 -10.54
CA VAL A 9 -0.76 6.67 -9.92
C VAL A 9 0.57 6.66 -9.17
N PRO A 10 0.56 6.45 -7.85
CA PRO A 10 1.81 6.32 -7.11
C PRO A 10 2.50 5.00 -7.42
N LEU A 11 3.83 5.02 -7.45
CA LEU A 11 4.65 3.82 -7.55
C LEU A 11 5.44 3.68 -6.26
N LEU A 12 5.30 2.54 -5.60
CA LEU A 12 6.04 2.20 -4.40
C LEU A 12 7.18 1.27 -4.77
N ALA A 13 8.41 1.66 -4.41
CA ALA A 13 9.57 0.78 -4.52
C ALA A 13 9.52 -0.21 -3.37
N VAL A 14 9.46 -1.51 -3.69
CA VAL A 14 9.29 -2.58 -2.71
C VAL A 14 10.44 -3.57 -2.78
N PHE A 15 10.68 -4.27 -1.69
CA PHE A 15 11.74 -5.28 -1.61
C PHE A 15 11.41 -6.50 -2.49
N ASP A 16 10.14 -6.91 -2.48
CA ASP A 16 9.69 -8.13 -3.15
C ASP A 16 8.24 -7.93 -3.61
N VAL A 17 8.03 -7.79 -4.92
CA VAL A 17 6.69 -7.51 -5.47
C VAL A 17 5.67 -8.60 -5.09
N PRO A 18 5.97 -9.92 -5.21
CA PRO A 18 4.99 -10.93 -4.77
C PRO A 18 4.58 -10.80 -3.31
N ARG A 19 5.51 -10.48 -2.41
CA ARG A 19 5.22 -10.25 -0.99
C ARG A 19 4.27 -9.06 -0.81
N SER A 20 4.54 -7.98 -1.52
CA SER A 20 3.70 -6.78 -1.43
C SER A 20 2.33 -7.02 -2.05
N ILE A 21 2.25 -7.74 -3.17
CA ILE A 21 0.95 -8.14 -3.77
C ILE A 21 0.12 -8.90 -2.73
N ALA A 22 0.72 -9.87 -2.05
CA ALA A 22 0.01 -10.66 -1.05
C ALA A 22 -0.58 -9.76 0.04
N PHE A 23 0.18 -8.77 0.52
CA PHE A 23 -0.33 -7.82 1.50
C PHE A 23 -1.49 -7.00 0.97
N TYR A 24 -1.33 -6.32 -0.16
CA TYR A 24 -2.36 -5.43 -0.69
C TYR A 24 -3.62 -6.19 -1.13
N ARG A 25 -3.45 -7.37 -1.68
CA ARG A 25 -4.58 -8.22 -2.08
C ARG A 25 -5.30 -8.82 -0.89
N ASP A 26 -4.57 -9.46 0.02
CA ASP A 26 -5.17 -10.27 1.08
C ASP A 26 -5.63 -9.40 2.27
N ALA A 27 -4.89 -8.34 2.58
CA ALA A 27 -5.26 -7.45 3.67
C ALA A 27 -6.26 -6.38 3.26
N LEU A 28 -6.09 -5.78 2.08
CA LEU A 28 -6.86 -4.60 1.67
C LEU A 28 -7.88 -4.88 0.57
N GLY A 29 -7.74 -5.99 -0.16
CA GLY A 29 -8.68 -6.36 -1.21
C GLY A 29 -8.33 -5.83 -2.60
N PHE A 30 -7.11 -5.35 -2.82
CA PHE A 30 -6.69 -4.94 -4.16
C PHE A 30 -6.64 -6.14 -5.11
N GLU A 31 -6.93 -5.89 -6.36
CA GLU A 31 -6.78 -6.86 -7.45
C GLU A 31 -5.53 -6.52 -8.26
N VAL A 32 -4.86 -7.56 -8.77
CA VAL A 32 -3.72 -7.38 -9.68
C VAL A 32 -4.30 -7.07 -11.07
N ALA A 33 -4.14 -5.84 -11.52
CA ALA A 33 -4.66 -5.40 -12.81
C ALA A 33 -3.70 -5.68 -13.95
N ASN A 34 -2.38 -5.64 -13.68
CA ASN A 34 -1.36 -5.90 -14.68
C ASN A 34 -0.04 -6.22 -13.99
N THR A 35 0.85 -6.94 -14.67
CA THR A 35 2.18 -7.29 -14.17
C THR A 35 3.19 -7.24 -15.30
N SER A 36 4.47 -7.10 -14.96
CA SER A 36 5.56 -7.41 -15.86
C SER A 36 5.65 -8.92 -16.09
N LYS A 37 6.47 -9.35 -17.04
CA LYS A 37 6.78 -10.78 -17.18
C LYS A 37 7.57 -11.22 -15.95
N PRO A 38 7.40 -12.51 -15.52
CA PRO A 38 8.23 -13.03 -14.44
C PRO A 38 9.71 -13.01 -14.82
N PHE A 39 10.56 -12.70 -13.84
CA PHE A 39 12.02 -12.68 -14.05
C PHE A 39 12.63 -14.07 -14.03
N THR A 40 11.99 -15.03 -13.34
CA THR A 40 12.47 -16.39 -13.18
C THR A 40 11.39 -17.36 -13.65
N ASP A 41 11.66 -18.67 -13.54
CA ASP A 41 10.67 -19.72 -13.83
C ASP A 41 9.53 -19.72 -12.80
N ALA A 42 9.65 -19.03 -11.68
CA ALA A 42 8.56 -18.86 -10.74
C ALA A 42 7.47 -17.98 -11.37
N GLN A 43 6.23 -18.48 -11.36
CA GLN A 43 5.10 -17.85 -12.08
C GLN A 43 4.75 -16.46 -11.59
N ASP A 44 5.09 -16.12 -10.35
CA ASP A 44 4.69 -14.90 -9.68
C ASP A 44 5.87 -13.98 -9.34
N ASP A 45 7.06 -14.23 -9.89
CA ASP A 45 8.24 -13.42 -9.62
C ASP A 45 8.27 -12.19 -10.52
N TYR A 46 7.31 -11.29 -10.30
CA TYR A 46 7.19 -10.06 -11.08
C TYR A 46 8.09 -8.96 -10.54
N GLY A 47 8.64 -8.15 -11.43
CA GLY A 47 9.39 -6.94 -11.04
C GLY A 47 8.49 -5.71 -10.89
N TRP A 48 7.30 -5.74 -11.46
CA TRP A 48 6.35 -4.64 -11.44
C TRP A 48 4.93 -5.18 -11.46
N ALA A 49 4.02 -4.48 -10.77
CA ALA A 49 2.59 -4.79 -10.80
C ALA A 49 1.77 -3.51 -10.68
N MET A 50 0.62 -3.51 -11.33
CA MET A 50 -0.43 -2.52 -11.15
C MET A 50 -1.56 -3.15 -10.34
N LEU A 51 -1.94 -2.51 -9.25
CA LEU A 51 -3.04 -2.94 -8.38
C LEU A 51 -4.20 -1.96 -8.46
N ARG A 52 -5.42 -2.47 -8.33
CA ARG A 52 -6.63 -1.65 -8.41
C ARG A 52 -7.66 -2.10 -7.38
N LEU A 53 -8.33 -1.11 -6.76
CA LEU A 53 -9.45 -1.34 -5.86
C LEU A 53 -10.40 -0.14 -5.94
N ASN A 54 -11.64 -0.37 -6.39
CA ASN A 54 -12.67 0.67 -6.47
C ASN A 54 -12.20 1.94 -7.20
N GLY A 55 -11.42 1.77 -8.27
CA GLY A 55 -10.88 2.91 -9.02
C GLY A 55 -9.58 3.49 -8.46
N VAL A 56 -9.15 3.06 -7.29
CA VAL A 56 -7.84 3.43 -6.74
C VAL A 56 -6.77 2.55 -7.35
N GLU A 57 -5.67 3.15 -7.80
CA GLU A 57 -4.59 2.43 -8.44
C GLU A 57 -3.27 2.69 -7.74
N LEU A 58 -2.47 1.63 -7.59
CA LEU A 58 -1.12 1.66 -7.06
C LEU A 58 -0.22 0.83 -7.95
N MET A 59 1.02 1.27 -8.13
CA MET A 59 2.05 0.46 -8.77
C MET A 59 3.08 0.00 -7.75
N LEU A 60 3.55 -1.23 -7.90
CA LEU A 60 4.64 -1.80 -7.12
C LEU A 60 5.79 -2.10 -8.06
N ASN A 61 7.01 -1.77 -7.65
CA ASN A 61 8.19 -2.04 -8.46
C ASN A 61 9.33 -2.49 -7.55
N ASN A 62 10.06 -3.52 -7.97
CA ASN A 62 11.22 -3.97 -7.21
C ASN A 62 12.25 -2.85 -7.09
N MET A 63 12.78 -2.65 -5.87
CA MET A 63 13.85 -1.68 -5.65
C MET A 63 15.23 -2.20 -6.06
N TYR A 64 15.34 -3.50 -6.33
CA TYR A 64 16.57 -4.13 -6.81
C TYR A 64 16.29 -4.92 -8.07
N GLU A 65 17.28 -5.04 -8.92
CA GLU A 65 17.23 -6.00 -10.01
C GLU A 65 17.27 -7.42 -9.45
N ASP A 66 16.76 -8.36 -10.21
CA ASP A 66 16.48 -9.73 -9.76
C ASP A 66 17.69 -10.40 -9.10
N ASN A 67 18.85 -10.32 -9.74
CA ASN A 67 20.04 -11.05 -9.31
C ASN A 67 20.90 -10.30 -8.28
N ILE A 68 20.49 -9.09 -7.86
CA ILE A 68 21.26 -8.30 -6.89
C ILE A 68 20.48 -7.99 -5.61
N ARG A 69 19.26 -8.54 -5.50
CA ARG A 69 18.45 -8.34 -4.29
C ARG A 69 19.13 -9.04 -3.10
N PRO A 70 19.39 -8.33 -1.98
CA PRO A 70 19.96 -8.96 -0.79
C PRO A 70 18.96 -9.93 -0.16
N SER A 71 19.43 -10.80 0.73
CA SER A 71 18.56 -11.77 1.41
C SER A 71 17.59 -11.11 2.40
N GLU A 72 17.96 -9.94 2.92
CA GLU A 72 17.17 -9.22 3.90
C GLU A 72 16.95 -7.78 3.45
N PRO A 73 15.78 -7.18 3.76
CA PRO A 73 15.55 -5.76 3.48
C PRO A 73 16.54 -4.86 4.21
N ASP A 74 16.87 -3.72 3.60
CA ASP A 74 17.66 -2.67 4.22
C ASP A 74 16.78 -1.95 5.25
N GLN A 75 17.05 -2.13 6.53
CA GLN A 75 16.23 -1.60 7.61
C GLN A 75 16.21 -0.06 7.64
N ALA A 76 17.31 0.58 7.24
CA ALA A 76 17.35 2.04 7.16
C ALA A 76 16.40 2.55 6.07
N ARG A 77 16.34 1.87 4.94
CA ARG A 77 15.43 2.22 3.86
C ARG A 77 13.96 1.99 4.25
N VAL A 78 13.67 0.86 4.90
CA VAL A 78 12.32 0.57 5.41
C VAL A 78 11.88 1.67 6.38
N ALA A 79 12.74 2.05 7.31
CA ALA A 79 12.43 3.11 8.27
C ALA A 79 12.18 4.46 7.59
N ALA A 80 12.94 4.78 6.54
CA ALA A 80 12.78 6.03 5.81
C ALA A 80 11.45 6.11 5.05
N HIS A 81 10.88 4.98 4.65
CA HIS A 81 9.59 4.95 3.96
C HIS A 81 8.44 5.42 4.83
N ALA A 82 8.61 5.50 6.16
CA ALA A 82 7.58 6.01 7.07
C ALA A 82 7.21 7.48 6.80
N ASP A 83 8.05 8.21 6.08
CA ASP A 83 7.75 9.59 5.67
C ASP A 83 6.77 9.64 4.48
N THR A 84 6.52 8.52 3.82
CA THR A 84 5.57 8.44 2.72
C THR A 84 4.26 7.85 3.24
N ILE A 85 3.19 8.64 3.17
CA ILE A 85 1.87 8.24 3.66
C ILE A 85 0.88 8.32 2.51
N ILE A 86 0.15 7.24 2.28
CA ILE A 86 -0.95 7.23 1.32
C ILE A 86 -2.25 7.30 2.11
N TYR A 87 -3.08 8.30 1.78
CA TYR A 87 -4.37 8.51 2.42
C TYR A 87 -5.47 7.93 1.54
N PHE A 88 -6.22 6.98 2.10
CA PHE A 88 -7.38 6.40 1.44
C PHE A 88 -8.65 6.99 2.06
N ALA A 89 -9.53 7.54 1.23
CA ALA A 89 -10.85 7.96 1.68
C ALA A 89 -11.68 6.68 1.93
N CYS A 90 -12.11 6.50 3.17
CA CYS A 90 -12.82 5.30 3.59
C CYS A 90 -13.90 5.70 4.60
N ARG A 91 -15.18 5.62 4.22
CA ARG A 91 -16.29 6.08 5.07
C ARG A 91 -16.36 5.32 6.39
N ASP A 92 -16.19 4.01 6.34
CA ASP A 92 -16.28 3.16 7.52
C ASP A 92 -14.89 2.85 8.07
N VAL A 93 -14.29 3.83 8.73
CA VAL A 93 -12.96 3.68 9.32
C VAL A 93 -12.95 2.61 10.41
N ASP A 94 -14.00 2.56 11.24
CA ASP A 94 -14.09 1.54 12.30
C ASP A 94 -14.19 0.13 11.70
N GLY A 95 -14.95 -0.04 10.63
CA GLY A 95 -15.04 -1.32 9.93
C GLY A 95 -13.74 -1.73 9.28
N ALA A 96 -13.01 -0.79 8.69
CA ALA A 96 -11.69 -1.05 8.14
C ALA A 96 -10.72 -1.53 9.23
N TYR A 97 -10.70 -0.85 10.37
CA TYR A 97 -9.89 -1.25 11.51
C TYR A 97 -10.25 -2.68 11.97
N ALA A 98 -11.54 -2.95 12.17
CA ALA A 98 -12.00 -4.27 12.62
C ALA A 98 -11.59 -5.38 11.64
N THR A 99 -11.71 -5.10 10.34
CA THR A 99 -11.32 -6.05 9.29
C THR A 99 -9.83 -6.35 9.34
N LEU A 100 -9.01 -5.31 9.48
CA LEU A 100 -7.54 -5.46 9.55
C LEU A 100 -7.13 -6.28 10.79
N ILE A 101 -7.68 -5.94 11.95
CA ILE A 101 -7.39 -6.66 13.19
C ILE A 101 -7.82 -8.13 13.08
N ALA A 102 -8.99 -8.41 12.50
CA ALA A 102 -9.46 -9.78 12.32
C ALA A 102 -8.55 -10.61 11.42
N LYS A 103 -7.84 -9.95 10.48
CA LYS A 103 -6.86 -10.59 9.61
C LYS A 103 -5.47 -10.70 10.25
N GLY A 104 -5.29 -10.26 11.48
CA GLY A 104 -4.00 -10.29 12.17
C GLY A 104 -3.07 -9.16 11.77
N ILE A 105 -3.57 -8.11 11.16
CA ILE A 105 -2.76 -6.98 10.71
C ILE A 105 -2.79 -5.89 11.77
N ALA A 106 -1.60 -5.44 12.19
CA ALA A 106 -1.49 -4.39 13.19
C ALA A 106 -1.98 -3.07 12.59
N ALA A 107 -2.99 -2.48 13.23
CA ALA A 107 -3.53 -1.18 12.84
C ALA A 107 -3.72 -0.34 14.10
N SER A 108 -3.55 0.99 13.99
CA SER A 108 -3.80 1.87 15.13
C SER A 108 -5.29 1.97 15.38
N GLN A 109 -5.70 2.08 16.66
CA GLN A 109 -7.11 2.30 16.97
C GLN A 109 -7.61 3.58 16.30
N PRO A 110 -8.82 3.58 15.76
CA PRO A 110 -9.38 4.78 15.14
C PRO A 110 -9.38 5.95 16.12
N LYS A 111 -8.87 7.08 15.65
CA LYS A 111 -8.74 8.29 16.46
C LYS A 111 -9.08 9.50 15.61
N VAL A 112 -9.76 10.47 16.20
CA VAL A 112 -10.06 11.73 15.53
C VAL A 112 -8.87 12.66 15.69
N ALA A 113 -8.24 13.04 14.57
CA ALA A 113 -7.15 14.01 14.57
C ALA A 113 -7.68 15.41 14.90
N TYR A 114 -6.78 16.29 15.35
CA TYR A 114 -7.19 17.65 15.75
C TYR A 114 -7.90 18.42 14.63
N TYR A 115 -7.65 18.06 13.38
CA TYR A 115 -8.29 18.69 12.22
C TYR A 115 -9.59 18.00 11.79
N GLY A 116 -10.13 17.07 12.61
CA GLY A 116 -11.47 16.52 12.42
C GLY A 116 -11.58 15.25 11.59
N MET A 117 -10.46 14.65 11.20
CA MET A 117 -10.47 13.38 10.45
C MET A 117 -10.34 12.19 11.40
N LYS A 118 -11.24 11.21 11.28
CA LYS A 118 -11.11 9.94 11.96
C LYS A 118 -10.16 9.06 11.14
N GLN A 119 -9.14 8.50 11.78
CA GLN A 119 -8.03 7.84 11.08
C GLN A 119 -7.64 6.53 11.75
N THR A 120 -7.29 5.54 10.93
CA THR A 120 -6.56 4.35 11.37
C THR A 120 -5.38 4.17 10.43
N TYR A 121 -4.22 3.79 10.98
CA TYR A 121 -2.96 3.66 10.25
C TYR A 121 -2.49 2.23 10.22
N VAL A 122 -1.91 1.84 9.09
CA VAL A 122 -1.26 0.55 8.88
C VAL A 122 0.11 0.81 8.25
N THR A 123 1.09 -0.01 8.57
CA THR A 123 2.40 0.01 7.91
C THR A 123 2.47 -1.19 6.97
N ASP A 124 2.83 -0.95 5.70
CA ASP A 124 2.97 -2.03 4.74
C ASP A 124 4.29 -2.79 4.93
N PRO A 125 4.56 -3.89 4.19
CA PRO A 125 5.78 -4.67 4.38
C PRO A 125 7.08 -3.91 4.17
N ASP A 126 7.05 -2.80 3.43
CA ASP A 126 8.24 -2.01 3.12
C ASP A 126 8.33 -0.71 3.93
N GLY A 127 7.49 -0.54 4.93
CA GLY A 127 7.54 0.62 5.83
C GLY A 127 6.68 1.80 5.41
N TYR A 128 6.02 1.73 4.27
CA TYR A 128 5.10 2.78 3.84
C TYR A 128 3.89 2.84 4.75
N LYS A 129 3.44 4.05 5.08
CA LYS A 129 2.26 4.27 5.92
C LYS A 129 1.01 4.36 5.05
N LEU A 130 -0.04 3.70 5.50
CA LEU A 130 -1.36 3.78 4.87
C LEU A 130 -2.34 4.31 5.91
N CYS A 131 -3.10 5.33 5.54
CA CYS A 131 -4.08 5.95 6.43
C CYS A 131 -5.47 5.83 5.81
N PHE A 132 -6.37 5.20 6.54
CA PHE A 132 -7.78 5.13 6.16
C PHE A 132 -8.50 6.20 6.96
N GLN A 133 -9.15 7.14 6.27
CA GLN A 133 -9.73 8.29 6.95
C GLN A 133 -11.06 8.75 6.35
N TRP A 134 -11.85 9.39 7.19
CA TRP A 134 -13.09 10.05 6.80
C TRP A 134 -13.39 11.16 7.82
N PRO A 135 -14.02 12.26 7.40
CA PRO A 135 -14.39 13.32 8.34
C PRO A 135 -15.25 12.77 9.48
N ALA A 136 -14.86 13.06 10.72
CA ALA A 136 -15.60 12.64 11.90
C ALA A 136 -17.00 13.29 11.92
N GLY A 137 -18.03 12.49 12.27
CA GLY A 137 -19.40 12.97 12.28
C GLY A 137 -20.04 13.13 10.92
N SER A 138 -19.38 12.67 9.85
CA SER A 138 -19.87 12.71 8.48
C SER A 138 -20.20 11.31 7.98
N ASN A 139 -21.25 11.20 7.17
CA ASN A 139 -21.68 9.91 6.58
C ASN A 139 -21.23 9.77 5.14
#